data_0fcbb8daa7df912ab5ec92da2c927319
#
_entry.id   0fcbb8daa7df912ab5ec92da2c927319
#
_cell.length_a   1.000
_cell.length_b   1.000
_cell.length_c   1.000
_cell.angle_alpha   90.00
_cell.angle_beta   90.00
_cell.angle_gamma   90.00
#
_symmetry.space_group_name_H-M   'P 1'
#
loop_
_entity.id
_entity.type
_entity.pdbx_description
1 polymer ?
#
loop_
_entity_poly.entity_id
_entity_poly.type
_entity_poly.pdbx_seq_one_letter_code
_entity_poly.pdbx_strand_id
1 'polypeptide(L)'
;GPIDDSVATIVTAQLLFLEAENPKKEISLYINSPGGVVTAGMAIYDTMQFIRPPVSTLCIGQAASMGSLLLAAGEKGMRYCLPHSRVMVHQPSGGFSGQASDIERHAEDIIKIKKRLNDLYVNHTGQSYNTIEKTLDRDYFMDSEEAKKFGIVDAVIASREESDEK
;
A
#
# COMPACT_ATOMS: atom_id res chain seq x y z
N GLY A 1 0.11 10.35 7.67
CA GLY A 1 -1.06 10.33 8.54
C GLY A 1 -2.07 9.26 8.15
N PRO A 2 -3.23 9.16 8.84
CA PRO A 2 -4.30 8.22 8.49
C PRO A 2 -4.82 8.43 7.07
N ILE A 3 -5.18 7.34 6.40
CA ILE A 3 -5.78 7.36 5.07
C ILE A 3 -7.30 7.41 5.23
N ASP A 4 -7.87 8.59 5.00
CA ASP A 4 -9.31 8.86 4.95
C ASP A 4 -9.71 9.42 3.57
N ASP A 5 -10.99 9.71 3.39
CA ASP A 5 -11.52 10.21 2.11
C ASP A 5 -10.91 11.56 1.71
N SER A 6 -10.60 12.42 2.70
CA SER A 6 -9.98 13.73 2.45
C SER A 6 -8.54 13.57 1.94
N VAL A 7 -7.75 12.73 2.60
CA VAL A 7 -6.38 12.40 2.18
C VAL A 7 -6.39 11.74 0.80
N ALA A 8 -7.28 10.78 0.58
CA ALA A 8 -7.41 10.10 -0.72
C ALA A 8 -7.75 11.09 -1.84
N THR A 9 -8.69 12.00 -1.61
CA THR A 9 -9.06 13.03 -2.59
C THR A 9 -7.86 13.92 -2.95
N ILE A 10 -7.11 14.40 -1.94
CA ILE A 10 -5.94 15.26 -2.17
C ILE A 10 -4.85 14.53 -2.93
N VAL A 11 -4.48 13.31 -2.50
CA VAL A 11 -3.42 12.53 -3.14
C VAL A 11 -3.80 12.16 -4.57
N THR A 12 -5.02 11.71 -4.81
CA THR A 12 -5.54 11.40 -6.15
C THR A 12 -5.49 12.63 -7.07
N ALA A 13 -5.95 13.79 -6.58
CA ALA A 13 -5.89 15.03 -7.35
C ALA A 13 -4.44 15.42 -7.68
N GLN A 14 -3.50 15.26 -6.74
CA GLN A 14 -2.08 15.55 -6.98
C GLN A 14 -1.46 14.58 -8.01
N LEU A 15 -1.77 13.29 -7.94
CA LEU A 15 -1.29 12.30 -8.92
C LEU A 15 -1.77 12.65 -10.34
N LEU A 16 -3.06 12.96 -10.50
CA LEU A 16 -3.64 13.35 -11.79
C LEU A 16 -3.08 14.69 -12.29
N PHE A 17 -2.85 15.65 -11.39
CA PHE A 17 -2.23 16.92 -11.74
C PHE A 17 -0.80 16.75 -12.24
N LEU A 18 0.01 15.96 -11.53
CA LEU A 18 1.40 15.71 -11.91
C LEU A 18 1.51 14.94 -13.25
N GLU A 19 0.59 13.99 -13.50
CA GLU A 19 0.49 13.36 -14.80
C GLU A 19 0.18 14.38 -15.91
N ALA A 20 -0.76 15.30 -15.67
CA ALA A 20 -1.13 16.32 -16.65
C ALA A 20 0.04 17.26 -16.97
N GLU A 21 0.85 17.61 -15.96
CA GLU A 21 2.04 18.46 -16.13
C GLU A 21 3.14 17.75 -16.95
N ASN A 22 3.43 16.48 -16.65
CA ASN A 22 4.40 15.69 -17.41
C ASN A 22 4.12 14.18 -17.30
N PRO A 23 3.49 13.57 -18.31
CA PRO A 23 3.10 12.16 -18.28
C PRO A 23 4.28 11.17 -18.37
N LYS A 24 5.51 11.64 -18.52
CA LYS A 24 6.71 10.79 -18.60
C LYS A 24 7.61 10.89 -17.35
N LYS A 25 7.40 11.91 -16.52
CA LYS A 25 8.24 12.14 -15.34
C LYS A 25 7.76 11.28 -14.19
N GLU A 26 8.67 10.56 -13.55
CA GLU A 26 8.42 9.82 -12.31
C GLU A 26 7.75 10.68 -11.24
N ILE A 27 6.78 10.09 -10.53
CA ILE A 27 6.14 10.68 -9.36
C ILE A 27 6.62 9.93 -8.12
N SER A 28 7.17 10.65 -7.16
CA SER A 28 7.63 10.06 -5.89
C SER A 28 6.55 10.21 -4.82
N LEU A 29 6.05 9.07 -4.31
CA LEU A 29 5.08 9.02 -3.23
C LEU A 29 5.78 8.66 -1.91
N TYR A 30 5.85 9.62 -0.99
CA TYR A 30 6.39 9.43 0.35
C TYR A 30 5.28 8.97 1.31
N ILE A 31 5.53 7.88 2.05
CA ILE A 31 4.53 7.24 2.89
C ILE A 31 4.99 7.25 4.35
N ASN A 32 4.18 7.91 5.21
CA ASN A 32 4.24 7.80 6.66
C ASN A 32 2.81 7.69 7.16
N SER A 33 2.29 6.47 7.26
CA SER A 33 0.87 6.23 7.50
C SER A 33 0.62 4.98 8.37
N PRO A 34 -0.30 5.07 9.34
CA PRO A 34 -0.81 3.90 10.06
C PRO A 34 -1.84 3.08 9.24
N GLY A 35 -2.14 3.48 8.00
CA GLY A 35 -3.25 2.95 7.22
C GLY A 35 -4.53 3.72 7.43
N GLY A 36 -5.67 3.09 7.21
CA GLY A 36 -6.98 3.74 7.36
C GLY A 36 -8.09 3.06 6.58
N VAL A 37 -8.98 3.86 6.00
CA VAL A 37 -10.18 3.39 5.29
C VAL A 37 -9.78 2.66 4.01
N VAL A 38 -10.27 1.43 3.84
CA VAL A 38 -9.91 0.58 2.68
C VAL A 38 -10.31 1.23 1.36
N THR A 39 -11.51 1.76 1.24
CA THR A 39 -11.99 2.41 0.01
C THR A 39 -11.19 3.65 -0.35
N ALA A 40 -10.79 4.45 0.64
CA ALA A 40 -9.91 5.60 0.46
C ALA A 40 -8.51 5.17 -0.04
N GLY A 41 -7.93 4.15 0.58
CA GLY A 41 -6.66 3.58 0.12
C GLY A 41 -6.74 2.99 -1.28
N MET A 42 -7.85 2.31 -1.63
CA MET A 42 -8.06 1.78 -2.97
C MET A 42 -8.21 2.88 -4.03
N ALA A 43 -8.79 4.03 -3.70
CA ALA A 43 -8.85 5.18 -4.61
C ALA A 43 -7.44 5.68 -4.98
N ILE A 44 -6.54 5.76 -4.00
CA ILE A 44 -5.13 6.10 -4.25
C ILE A 44 -4.45 5.00 -5.08
N TYR A 45 -4.62 3.72 -4.67
CA TYR A 45 -4.05 2.57 -5.36
C TYR A 45 -4.44 2.55 -6.84
N ASP A 46 -5.73 2.60 -7.13
CA ASP A 46 -6.23 2.55 -8.52
C ASP A 46 -5.71 3.75 -9.33
N THR A 47 -5.60 4.93 -8.72
CA THR A 47 -5.02 6.10 -9.40
C THR A 47 -3.54 5.90 -9.70
N MET A 48 -2.74 5.36 -8.77
CA MET A 48 -1.33 5.02 -9.02
C MET A 48 -1.16 4.05 -10.20
N GLN A 49 -2.07 3.07 -10.33
CA GLN A 49 -2.03 2.10 -11.42
C GLN A 49 -2.60 2.66 -12.76
N PHE A 50 -3.48 3.64 -12.68
CA PHE A 50 -4.18 4.22 -13.83
C PHE A 50 -3.34 5.23 -14.61
N ILE A 51 -2.55 6.05 -13.91
CA ILE A 51 -1.75 7.12 -14.51
C ILE A 51 -0.55 6.56 -15.30
N ARG A 52 -0.06 7.33 -16.28
CA ARG A 52 1.07 6.93 -17.13
C ARG A 52 2.44 7.01 -16.48
N PRO A 53 2.74 8.04 -15.65
CA PRO A 53 4.04 8.12 -14.99
C PRO A 53 4.26 6.93 -14.06
N PRO A 54 5.48 6.37 -13.99
CA PRO A 54 5.83 5.44 -12.93
C PRO A 54 5.76 6.14 -11.58
N VAL A 55 5.20 5.46 -10.58
CA VAL A 55 5.11 5.97 -9.20
C VAL A 55 6.13 5.23 -8.35
N SER A 56 7.19 5.92 -7.92
CA SER A 56 8.08 5.41 -6.89
C SER A 56 7.48 5.59 -5.50
N THR A 57 7.78 4.69 -4.60
CA THR A 57 7.28 4.74 -3.22
C THR A 57 8.43 4.68 -2.22
N LEU A 58 8.35 5.50 -1.17
CA LEU A 58 9.34 5.53 -0.10
C LEU A 58 8.66 5.58 1.27
N CYS A 59 8.90 4.55 2.09
CA CYS A 59 8.45 4.54 3.48
C CYS A 59 9.37 5.40 4.35
N ILE A 60 8.78 6.39 5.02
CA ILE A 60 9.41 7.26 6.02
C ILE A 60 8.67 7.04 7.35
N GLY A 61 9.36 6.48 8.34
CA GLY A 61 8.76 6.17 9.65
C GLY A 61 7.94 4.90 9.62
N GLN A 62 6.72 4.91 9.09
CA GLN A 62 5.91 3.70 9.00
C GLN A 62 5.01 3.62 7.76
N ALA A 63 4.78 2.40 7.33
CA ALA A 63 3.73 2.07 6.36
C ALA A 63 2.94 0.87 6.89
N ALA A 64 1.76 1.11 7.45
CA ALA A 64 0.94 0.07 8.06
C ALA A 64 -0.39 -0.12 7.31
N SER A 65 -0.90 -1.36 7.28
CA SER A 65 -2.21 -1.69 6.70
C SER A 65 -2.33 -1.17 5.26
N MET A 66 -3.33 -0.34 4.93
CA MET A 66 -3.46 0.27 3.61
C MET A 66 -2.19 1.05 3.18
N GLY A 67 -1.43 1.64 4.13
CA GLY A 67 -0.15 2.29 3.83
C GLY A 67 0.90 1.31 3.31
N SER A 68 0.94 0.08 3.82
CA SER A 68 1.86 -0.96 3.32
C SER A 68 1.47 -1.49 1.94
N LEU A 69 0.16 -1.53 1.63
CA LEU A 69 -0.29 -1.86 0.28
C LEU A 69 0.12 -0.79 -0.74
N LEU A 70 -0.07 0.50 -0.40
CA LEU A 70 0.37 1.60 -1.27
C LEU A 70 1.89 1.59 -1.46
N LEU A 71 2.66 1.26 -0.43
CA LEU A 71 4.11 1.10 -0.53
C LEU A 71 4.49 -0.02 -1.51
N ALA A 72 3.86 -1.19 -1.39
CA ALA A 72 4.08 -2.32 -2.29
C ALA A 72 3.61 -2.06 -3.73
N ALA A 73 2.64 -1.15 -3.92
CA ALA A 73 2.01 -0.82 -5.19
C ALA A 73 2.83 0.14 -6.07
N GLY A 74 3.98 0.62 -5.59
CA GLY A 74 4.92 1.39 -6.40
C GLY A 74 5.45 0.59 -7.60
N GLU A 75 6.03 1.29 -8.56
CA GLU A 75 6.67 0.68 -9.73
C GLU A 75 7.76 -0.29 -9.29
N LYS A 76 7.80 -1.46 -9.90
CA LYS A 76 8.77 -2.51 -9.55
C LYS A 76 10.21 -2.03 -9.78
N GLY A 77 11.05 -2.17 -8.76
CA GLY A 77 12.41 -1.63 -8.74
C GLY A 77 12.51 -0.22 -8.16
N MET A 78 11.36 0.43 -7.87
CA MET A 78 11.29 1.81 -7.39
C MET A 78 10.52 1.93 -6.05
N ARG A 79 10.55 0.88 -5.23
CA ARG A 79 9.90 0.82 -3.92
C ARG A 79 10.95 0.77 -2.84
N TYR A 80 10.91 1.69 -1.90
CA TYR A 80 12.00 1.93 -0.96
C TYR A 80 11.52 2.05 0.49
N CYS A 81 12.42 1.72 1.42
CA CYS A 81 12.31 2.06 2.84
C CYS A 81 13.55 2.80 3.30
N LEU A 82 13.38 3.76 4.22
CA LEU A 82 14.49 4.26 5.02
C LEU A 82 14.89 3.21 6.08
N PRO A 83 16.17 3.20 6.56
CA PRO A 83 16.70 2.11 7.39
C PRO A 83 15.94 1.85 8.69
N HIS A 84 15.31 2.88 9.27
CA HIS A 84 14.57 2.77 10.54
C HIS A 84 13.04 2.79 10.34
N SER A 85 12.59 2.59 9.10
CA SER A 85 11.16 2.48 8.80
C SER A 85 10.59 1.15 9.28
N ARG A 86 9.30 1.16 9.57
CA ARG A 86 8.55 -0.01 9.98
C ARG A 86 7.38 -0.26 9.03
N VAL A 87 7.20 -1.50 8.64
CA VAL A 87 6.06 -1.92 7.83
C VAL A 87 5.18 -2.85 8.65
N MET A 88 3.86 -2.73 8.53
CA MET A 88 2.91 -3.65 9.14
C MET A 88 1.85 -4.06 8.13
N VAL A 89 1.62 -5.36 8.05
CA VAL A 89 0.58 -5.95 7.22
C VAL A 89 -0.43 -6.71 8.08
N HIS A 90 -1.70 -6.64 7.72
CA HIS A 90 -2.78 -7.41 8.33
C HIS A 90 -3.99 -7.49 7.40
N GLN A 91 -4.91 -8.40 7.70
CA GLN A 91 -6.19 -8.49 7.00
C GLN A 91 -7.10 -7.30 7.32
N PRO A 92 -8.07 -6.95 6.43
CA PRO A 92 -9.01 -5.89 6.73
C PRO A 92 -9.83 -6.24 7.97
N SER A 93 -10.07 -5.23 8.80
CA SER A 93 -10.96 -5.33 9.95
C SER A 93 -12.19 -4.47 9.74
N GLY A 94 -13.30 -4.90 10.26
CA GLY A 94 -14.55 -4.14 10.22
C GLY A 94 -15.52 -4.67 11.26
N GLY A 95 -16.53 -3.87 11.58
CA GLY A 95 -17.64 -4.27 12.45
C GLY A 95 -18.94 -3.68 11.91
N PHE A 96 -20.01 -4.42 12.07
CA PHE A 96 -21.34 -3.99 11.69
C PHE A 96 -22.38 -4.46 12.70
N SER A 97 -23.38 -3.63 12.97
CA SER A 97 -24.51 -3.97 13.80
C SER A 97 -25.80 -3.63 13.07
N GLY A 98 -26.78 -4.52 13.13
CA GLY A 98 -28.05 -4.33 12.40
C GLY A 98 -28.86 -5.60 12.36
N GLN A 99 -29.75 -5.72 11.36
CA GLN A 99 -30.52 -6.93 11.13
C GLN A 99 -29.62 -8.09 10.68
N ALA A 100 -30.01 -9.33 10.99
CA ALA A 100 -29.21 -10.52 10.71
C ALA A 100 -28.78 -10.62 9.23
N SER A 101 -29.69 -10.36 8.29
CA SER A 101 -29.41 -10.39 6.85
C SER A 101 -28.42 -9.29 6.41
N ASP A 102 -28.41 -8.15 7.08
CA ASP A 102 -27.45 -7.07 6.77
C ASP A 102 -26.06 -7.42 7.32
N ILE A 103 -26.00 -8.01 8.51
CA ILE A 103 -24.74 -8.52 9.10
C ILE A 103 -24.10 -9.56 8.16
N GLU A 104 -24.90 -10.52 7.64
CA GLU A 104 -24.43 -11.54 6.70
C GLU A 104 -23.84 -10.91 5.42
N ARG A 105 -24.55 -9.97 4.80
CA ARG A 105 -24.09 -9.25 3.60
C ARG A 105 -22.79 -8.49 3.83
N HIS A 106 -22.67 -7.79 4.96
CA HIS A 106 -21.43 -7.10 5.30
C HIS A 106 -20.26 -8.06 5.56
N ALA A 107 -20.52 -9.21 6.21
CA ALA A 107 -19.49 -10.24 6.39
C ALA A 107 -19.00 -10.80 5.05
N GLU A 108 -19.92 -11.09 4.11
CA GLU A 108 -19.53 -11.52 2.76
C GLU A 108 -18.70 -10.47 2.02
N ASP A 109 -19.05 -9.19 2.14
CA ASP A 109 -18.31 -8.10 1.50
C ASP A 109 -16.89 -7.96 2.06
N ILE A 110 -16.74 -8.03 3.39
CA ILE A 110 -15.41 -8.02 4.05
C ILE A 110 -14.55 -9.19 3.56
N ILE A 111 -15.13 -10.38 3.39
CA ILE A 111 -14.41 -11.57 2.86
C ILE A 111 -13.95 -11.32 1.42
N LYS A 112 -14.80 -10.72 0.57
CA LYS A 112 -14.42 -10.35 -0.80
C LYS A 112 -13.28 -9.32 -0.82
N ILE A 113 -13.36 -8.31 0.05
CA ILE A 113 -12.31 -7.30 0.22
C ILE A 113 -10.99 -7.98 0.66
N LYS A 114 -11.03 -8.86 1.67
CA LYS A 114 -9.85 -9.61 2.13
C LYS A 114 -9.19 -10.36 0.98
N LYS A 115 -9.96 -11.10 0.19
CA LYS A 115 -9.43 -11.84 -0.96
C LYS A 115 -8.77 -10.90 -1.97
N ARG A 116 -9.44 -9.80 -2.33
CA ARG A 116 -8.88 -8.80 -3.27
C ARG A 116 -7.57 -8.22 -2.77
N LEU A 117 -7.48 -7.82 -1.50
CA LEU A 117 -6.25 -7.28 -0.93
C LEU A 117 -5.13 -8.33 -0.93
N ASN A 118 -5.43 -9.59 -0.58
CA ASN A 118 -4.45 -10.68 -0.66
C ASN A 118 -3.92 -10.85 -2.08
N ASP A 119 -4.79 -10.84 -3.11
CA ASP A 119 -4.40 -10.96 -4.51
C ASP A 119 -3.47 -9.79 -4.93
N LEU A 120 -3.75 -8.57 -4.44
CA LEU A 120 -2.88 -7.41 -4.70
C LEU A 120 -1.49 -7.59 -4.07
N TYR A 121 -1.41 -8.05 -2.81
CA TYR A 121 -0.11 -8.36 -2.21
C TYR A 121 0.63 -9.48 -2.94
N VAL A 122 -0.05 -10.53 -3.40
CA VAL A 122 0.56 -11.58 -4.24
C VAL A 122 1.20 -10.96 -5.48
N ASN A 123 0.46 -10.12 -6.19
CA ASN A 123 0.93 -9.49 -7.42
C ASN A 123 2.16 -8.60 -7.20
N HIS A 124 2.17 -7.80 -6.14
CA HIS A 124 3.25 -6.85 -5.90
C HIS A 124 4.47 -7.45 -5.19
N THR A 125 4.27 -8.45 -4.33
CA THR A 125 5.38 -9.05 -3.55
C THR A 125 5.99 -10.27 -4.22
N GLY A 126 5.25 -10.94 -5.10
CA GLY A 126 5.65 -12.23 -5.68
C GLY A 126 5.52 -13.42 -4.71
N GLN A 127 4.96 -13.21 -3.50
CA GLN A 127 4.69 -14.29 -2.56
C GLN A 127 3.50 -15.15 -3.00
N SER A 128 3.45 -16.41 -2.54
CA SER A 128 2.28 -17.25 -2.77
C SER A 128 1.05 -16.74 -2.01
N TYR A 129 -0.16 -16.99 -2.54
CA TYR A 129 -1.40 -16.62 -1.85
C TYR A 129 -1.46 -17.19 -0.42
N ASN A 130 -1.05 -18.44 -0.23
CA ASN A 130 -1.03 -19.09 1.09
C ASN A 130 -0.06 -18.36 2.06
N THR A 131 1.09 -17.91 1.58
CA THR A 131 2.03 -17.10 2.39
C THR A 131 1.39 -15.78 2.80
N ILE A 132 0.80 -15.06 1.84
CA ILE A 132 0.10 -13.79 2.10
C ILE A 132 -1.03 -13.99 3.10
N GLU A 133 -1.92 -14.95 2.85
CA GLU A 133 -3.08 -15.20 3.72
C GLU A 133 -2.68 -15.50 5.16
N LYS A 134 -1.65 -16.32 5.37
CA LYS A 134 -1.12 -16.63 6.71
C LYS A 134 -0.44 -15.43 7.37
N THR A 135 0.33 -14.66 6.60
CA THR A 135 1.06 -13.51 7.14
C THR A 135 0.11 -12.38 7.52
N LEU A 136 -0.94 -12.14 6.72
CA LEU A 136 -1.92 -11.09 6.96
C LEU A 136 -3.02 -11.50 7.96
N ASP A 137 -3.04 -12.73 8.46
CA ASP A 137 -4.10 -13.18 9.40
C ASP A 137 -4.13 -12.36 10.69
N ARG A 138 -2.98 -11.89 11.15
CA ARG A 138 -2.79 -11.01 12.32
C ARG A 138 -1.78 -9.92 11.99
N ASP A 139 -1.68 -8.93 12.87
CA ASP A 139 -0.67 -7.88 12.73
C ASP A 139 0.72 -8.50 12.62
N TYR A 140 1.34 -8.32 11.45
CA TYR A 140 2.69 -8.78 11.19
C TYR A 140 3.59 -7.58 10.89
N PHE A 141 4.58 -7.37 11.75
CA PHE A 141 5.50 -6.25 11.68
C PHE A 141 6.82 -6.66 11.06
N MET A 142 7.34 -5.81 10.20
CA MET A 142 8.60 -5.98 9.50
C MET A 142 9.46 -4.72 9.70
N ASP A 143 10.74 -4.90 9.94
CA ASP A 143 11.73 -3.85 9.72
C ASP A 143 11.98 -3.65 8.21
N SER A 144 12.84 -2.71 7.85
CA SER A 144 13.09 -2.37 6.44
C SER A 144 13.71 -3.52 5.65
N GLU A 145 14.61 -4.30 6.24
CA GLU A 145 15.26 -5.45 5.58
C GLU A 145 14.30 -6.64 5.46
N GLU A 146 13.46 -6.87 6.46
CA GLU A 146 12.40 -7.87 6.41
C GLU A 146 11.36 -7.52 5.33
N ALA A 147 10.97 -6.24 5.21
CA ALA A 147 10.06 -5.76 4.18
C ALA A 147 10.63 -5.95 2.77
N LYS A 148 11.94 -5.72 2.58
CA LYS A 148 12.64 -6.03 1.34
C LYS A 148 12.66 -7.53 1.04
N LYS A 149 13.02 -8.36 2.01
CA LYS A 149 13.04 -9.82 1.86
C LYS A 149 11.65 -10.39 1.55
N PHE A 150 10.60 -9.80 2.13
CA PHE A 150 9.20 -10.20 1.88
C PHE A 150 8.72 -9.75 0.49
N GLY A 151 9.31 -8.72 -0.09
CA GLY A 151 8.97 -8.19 -1.41
C GLY A 151 8.03 -6.97 -1.40
N ILE A 152 7.81 -6.36 -0.22
CA ILE A 152 7.05 -5.10 -0.11
C ILE A 152 7.82 -3.96 -0.77
N VAL A 153 9.14 -3.94 -0.60
CA VAL A 153 10.03 -2.95 -1.20
C VAL A 153 11.17 -3.63 -1.96
N ASP A 154 11.84 -2.87 -2.82
CA ASP A 154 12.94 -3.36 -3.65
C ASP A 154 14.30 -3.06 -3.01
N ALA A 155 14.42 -1.95 -2.27
CA ALA A 155 15.66 -1.57 -1.60
C ALA A 155 15.44 -0.80 -0.29
N VAL A 156 16.44 -0.88 0.59
CA VAL A 156 16.59 0.01 1.74
C VAL A 156 17.64 1.04 1.36
N ILE A 157 17.32 2.33 1.49
CA ILE A 157 18.20 3.44 1.10
C ILE A 157 18.44 4.35 2.30
N ALA A 158 19.68 4.71 2.56
CA ALA A 158 20.05 5.63 3.64
C ALA A 158 20.21 7.07 3.15
N SER A 159 20.52 7.27 1.87
CA SER A 159 20.71 8.59 1.25
C SER A 159 20.12 8.62 -0.16
N ARG A 160 19.95 9.85 -0.71
CA ARG A 160 19.48 10.02 -2.10
C ARG A 160 20.49 9.55 -3.14
N GLU A 161 21.79 9.63 -2.83
CA GLU A 161 22.87 9.20 -3.72
C GLU A 161 22.80 7.69 -4.04
N GLU A 162 22.28 6.88 -3.08
CA GLU A 162 22.07 5.46 -3.28
C GLU A 162 20.90 5.10 -4.21
N SER A 163 19.99 6.05 -4.47
CA SER A 163 18.83 5.85 -5.35
C SER A 163 19.13 6.14 -6.83
N ASP A 164 20.18 6.93 -7.10
CA ASP A 164 20.53 7.38 -8.46
C ASP A 164 21.51 6.43 -9.18
N GLU A 165 22.04 5.41 -8.49
CA GLU A 165 23.04 4.44 -9.04
C GLU A 165 22.42 3.16 -9.64
N LYS A 166 21.09 3.15 -9.94
CA LYS A 166 20.43 1.94 -10.48
C LYS A 166 19.75 2.20 -11.82
#